data_b6f0533d289af677306d90f5a326017f
#
_entry.id   b6f0533d289af677306d90f5a326017f
#
_cell.length_a   1.000
_cell.length_b   1.000
_cell.length_c   1.000
_cell.angle_alpha   90.00
_cell.angle_beta   90.00
_cell.angle_gamma   90.00
#
_symmetry.space_group_name_H-M   'P 1'
#
loop_
_entity.id
_entity.type
_entity.pdbx_description
1 polymer ?
#
loop_
_entity_poly.entity_id
_entity_poly.type
_entity_poly.pdbx_seq_one_letter_code
_entity_poly.pdbx_strand_id
1 'polypeptide(L)'
;MYVAVKGGEAAIDAAHKLLAHRRRGDPAVPDLTVTQIREQLALAVNRVMSEGSLYDPDLAALAIKQARGDLIEAIFLLRAYRTTLPRFGHSEPMETGAMRIHRRISATFKDLPGGQILGPTFDYTHRLLDGGLADGIAIDEPDRVPGEPEIVAPRVVTHLDRQGLIEADDTAADDQPVGDVTREPLSFPSDRDVRLQALARGDEGFLLSLGYSTQRGHGRTHPFAGEIRMGEVDVFFSPEELGFDVPLGSVTLTECEMINQFKGSQTAPPQFTRGYGLVFGHSERKAISMALVDRALRASELGEETGAPAQDQQFVLPHLDNVQATGFVEHLKLPHYVDFQAELVLLRQLRSEWEAAQNTATKPSAGDTQDVVRDEAEAAE
;
A
#
# COMPACT_ATOMS: atom_id res chain seq x y z
N MET A 1 20.52 13.90 13.18
CA MET A 1 21.37 13.76 11.98
C MET A 1 22.11 15.06 11.79
N TYR A 2 23.42 15.03 11.82
CA TYR A 2 24.24 16.25 11.73
C TYR A 2 24.56 16.51 10.25
N VAL A 3 23.91 17.49 9.66
CA VAL A 3 24.25 17.94 8.31
C VAL A 3 25.12 19.20 8.43
N ALA A 4 26.34 19.16 7.91
CA ALA A 4 27.18 20.33 7.83
C ALA A 4 26.63 21.30 6.77
N VAL A 5 25.83 22.25 7.19
CA VAL A 5 25.24 23.28 6.32
C VAL A 5 26.14 24.51 6.34
N LYS A 6 26.50 25.04 5.17
CA LYS A 6 27.20 26.31 5.08
C LYS A 6 26.29 27.42 5.57
N GLY A 7 26.70 28.14 6.63
CA GLY A 7 25.88 29.12 7.32
C GLY A 7 25.24 28.60 8.61
N GLY A 8 25.37 27.29 8.91
CA GLY A 8 24.99 26.71 10.22
C GLY A 8 23.53 26.93 10.60
N GLU A 9 23.28 27.12 11.86
CA GLU A 9 21.96 27.26 12.48
C GLU A 9 21.10 28.40 11.87
N ALA A 10 21.72 29.52 11.54
CA ALA A 10 21.03 30.64 10.91
C ALA A 10 20.45 30.29 9.51
N ALA A 11 21.13 29.42 8.74
CA ALA A 11 20.62 28.94 7.46
C ALA A 11 19.44 27.99 7.63
N ILE A 12 19.46 27.15 8.67
CA ILE A 12 18.36 26.24 9.02
C ILE A 12 17.13 27.06 9.45
N ASP A 13 17.30 28.06 10.30
CA ASP A 13 16.21 28.94 10.74
C ASP A 13 15.60 29.74 9.57
N ALA A 14 16.44 30.22 8.66
CA ALA A 14 15.98 30.90 7.45
C ALA A 14 15.19 29.93 6.53
N ALA A 15 15.63 28.67 6.42
CA ALA A 15 14.91 27.62 5.66
C ALA A 15 13.55 27.33 6.29
N HIS A 16 13.43 27.24 7.62
CA HIS A 16 12.17 27.04 8.31
C HIS A 16 11.19 28.20 8.07
N LYS A 17 11.66 29.44 8.14
CA LYS A 17 10.86 30.63 7.84
C LYS A 17 10.39 30.62 6.39
N LEU A 18 11.27 30.27 5.46
CA LEU A 18 10.93 30.17 4.05
C LEU A 18 9.89 29.07 3.77
N LEU A 19 10.04 27.91 4.43
CA LEU A 19 9.06 26.82 4.36
C LEU A 19 7.69 27.28 4.87
N ALA A 20 7.64 27.94 6.02
CA ALA A 20 6.39 28.49 6.57
C ALA A 20 5.74 29.51 5.63
N HIS A 21 6.53 30.40 5.03
CA HIS A 21 6.04 31.36 4.04
C HIS A 21 5.50 30.66 2.79
N ARG A 22 6.22 29.67 2.28
CA ARG A 22 5.80 28.88 1.11
C ARG A 22 4.52 28.08 1.39
N ARG A 23 4.36 27.55 2.62
CA ARG A 23 3.15 26.85 3.04
C ARG A 23 1.95 27.79 3.10
N ARG A 24 2.12 29.01 3.57
CA ARG A 24 1.05 30.01 3.59
C ARG A 24 0.59 30.40 2.19
N GLY A 25 1.50 30.45 1.24
CA GLY A 25 1.23 30.91 -0.14
C GLY A 25 0.93 32.42 -0.20
N ASP A 26 0.15 32.85 -1.20
CA ASP A 26 -0.24 34.24 -1.36
C ASP A 26 -1.15 34.71 -0.22
N PRO A 27 -0.78 35.72 0.57
CA PRO A 27 -1.60 36.25 1.64
C PRO A 27 -2.96 36.82 1.19
N ALA A 28 -3.10 37.20 -0.08
CA ALA A 28 -4.37 37.66 -0.63
C ALA A 28 -5.39 36.55 -0.81
N VAL A 29 -4.94 35.29 -0.86
CA VAL A 29 -5.81 34.10 -0.88
C VAL A 29 -6.11 33.68 0.56
N PRO A 30 -7.39 33.42 0.93
CA PRO A 30 -7.75 32.91 2.25
C PRO A 30 -6.95 31.67 2.63
N ASP A 31 -6.58 31.56 3.91
CA ASP A 31 -5.87 30.38 4.40
C ASP A 31 -6.81 29.16 4.41
N LEU A 32 -6.33 28.04 3.90
CA LEU A 32 -7.07 26.77 3.88
C LEU A 32 -7.19 26.24 5.31
N THR A 33 -8.42 26.06 5.81
CA THR A 33 -8.68 25.55 7.15
C THR A 33 -8.56 24.02 7.22
N VAL A 34 -8.28 23.49 8.41
CA VAL A 34 -8.27 22.03 8.65
C VAL A 34 -9.66 21.43 8.36
N THR A 35 -10.73 22.13 8.72
CA THR A 35 -12.10 21.68 8.43
C THR A 35 -12.37 21.57 6.94
N GLN A 36 -11.92 22.54 6.13
CA GLN A 36 -12.08 22.46 4.67
C GLN A 36 -11.34 21.25 4.08
N ILE A 37 -10.15 20.94 4.57
CA ILE A 37 -9.40 19.75 4.12
C ILE A 37 -10.16 18.49 4.54
N ARG A 38 -10.62 18.41 5.79
CA ARG A 38 -11.35 17.25 6.30
C ARG A 38 -12.60 16.97 5.46
N GLU A 39 -13.40 17.99 5.17
CA GLU A 39 -14.69 17.84 4.49
C GLU A 39 -14.54 17.68 2.96
N GLN A 40 -13.65 18.45 2.33
CA GLN A 40 -13.58 18.54 0.87
C GLN A 40 -12.51 17.65 0.25
N LEU A 41 -11.50 17.21 1.04
CA LEU A 41 -10.44 16.31 0.61
C LEU A 41 -10.50 14.97 1.37
N ALA A 42 -11.71 14.49 1.67
CA ALA A 42 -11.94 13.32 2.50
C ALA A 42 -11.18 12.06 2.03
N LEU A 43 -11.04 11.84 0.72
CA LEU A 43 -10.29 10.69 0.21
C LEU A 43 -8.78 10.77 0.51
N ALA A 44 -8.21 11.97 0.52
CA ALA A 44 -6.82 12.18 0.94
C ALA A 44 -6.67 11.96 2.45
N VAL A 45 -7.61 12.47 3.25
CA VAL A 45 -7.67 12.25 4.70
C VAL A 45 -7.74 10.75 5.02
N ASN A 46 -8.61 10.00 4.35
CA ASN A 46 -8.77 8.56 4.53
C ASN A 46 -7.47 7.80 4.21
N ARG A 47 -6.78 8.18 3.14
CA ARG A 47 -5.48 7.60 2.77
C ARG A 47 -4.43 7.85 3.85
N VAL A 48 -4.34 9.09 4.35
CA VAL A 48 -3.38 9.45 5.39
C VAL A 48 -3.66 8.70 6.68
N MET A 49 -4.93 8.54 7.08
CA MET A 49 -5.31 7.73 8.24
C MET A 49 -4.90 6.26 8.08
N SER A 50 -5.21 5.63 6.95
CA SER A 50 -4.89 4.23 6.68
C SER A 50 -3.39 3.97 6.70
N GLU A 51 -2.63 4.73 5.93
CA GLU A 51 -1.18 4.56 5.80
C GLU A 51 -0.43 5.09 7.03
N GLY A 52 -1.04 6.03 7.76
CA GLY A 52 -0.56 6.55 9.03
C GLY A 52 -0.86 5.65 10.23
N SER A 53 -1.71 4.64 10.07
CA SER A 53 -2.18 3.75 11.15
C SER A 53 -2.78 4.49 12.34
N LEU A 54 -3.53 5.55 12.07
CA LEU A 54 -4.22 6.35 13.09
C LEU A 54 -5.55 6.88 12.52
N TYR A 55 -6.66 6.46 13.11
CA TYR A 55 -7.99 6.95 12.74
C TYR A 55 -8.29 8.25 13.50
N ASP A 56 -7.95 9.36 12.88
CA ASP A 56 -8.29 10.71 13.35
C ASP A 56 -8.35 11.66 12.17
N PRO A 57 -9.55 12.01 11.67
CA PRO A 57 -9.70 12.87 10.50
C PRO A 57 -9.14 14.29 10.68
N ASP A 58 -9.20 14.85 11.88
CA ASP A 58 -8.69 16.20 12.13
C ASP A 58 -7.16 16.22 12.15
N LEU A 59 -6.53 15.24 12.79
CA LEU A 59 -5.07 15.09 12.76
C LEU A 59 -4.55 14.79 11.37
N ALA A 60 -5.24 13.94 10.60
CA ALA A 60 -4.88 13.66 9.22
C ALA A 60 -5.00 14.91 8.33
N ALA A 61 -6.08 15.69 8.47
CA ALA A 61 -6.25 16.94 7.75
C ALA A 61 -5.19 17.99 8.14
N LEU A 62 -4.83 18.06 9.41
CA LEU A 62 -3.74 18.92 9.90
C LEU A 62 -2.39 18.50 9.30
N ALA A 63 -2.11 17.20 9.24
CA ALA A 63 -0.89 16.66 8.63
C ALA A 63 -0.82 17.02 7.13
N ILE A 64 -1.92 16.88 6.39
CA ILE A 64 -2.02 17.29 4.98
C ILE A 64 -1.71 18.79 4.82
N LYS A 65 -2.30 19.63 5.67
CA LYS A 65 -2.04 21.08 5.66
C LYS A 65 -0.56 21.37 5.92
N GLN A 66 0.01 20.74 6.93
CA GLN A 66 1.42 20.95 7.31
C GLN A 66 2.38 20.48 6.21
N ALA A 67 2.07 19.36 5.57
CA ALA A 67 2.82 18.79 4.46
C ALA A 67 2.58 19.51 3.11
N ARG A 68 1.77 20.56 3.05
CA ARG A 68 1.44 21.30 1.82
C ARG A 68 0.78 20.43 0.75
N GLY A 69 0.04 19.40 1.15
CA GLY A 69 -0.64 18.48 0.24
C GLY A 69 0.22 17.28 -0.21
N ASP A 70 1.47 17.16 0.24
CA ASP A 70 2.26 15.94 0.04
C ASP A 70 1.76 14.85 1.00
N LEU A 71 1.12 13.83 0.43
CA LEU A 71 0.49 12.78 1.26
C LEU A 71 1.53 11.86 1.90
N ILE A 72 2.70 11.65 1.29
CA ILE A 72 3.77 10.83 1.90
C ILE A 72 4.31 11.53 3.14
N GLU A 73 4.59 12.83 3.05
CA GLU A 73 5.02 13.62 4.21
C GLU A 73 3.92 13.68 5.27
N ALA A 74 2.64 13.83 4.89
CA ALA A 74 1.51 13.82 5.82
C ALA A 74 1.41 12.48 6.58
N ILE A 75 1.59 11.35 5.90
CA ILE A 75 1.63 10.01 6.50
C ILE A 75 2.80 9.89 7.49
N PHE A 76 3.97 10.38 7.11
CA PHE A 76 5.14 10.40 8.00
C PHE A 76 4.84 11.20 9.28
N LEU A 77 4.29 12.41 9.14
CA LEU A 77 3.93 13.26 10.28
C LEU A 77 2.92 12.58 11.20
N LEU A 78 1.90 11.94 10.64
CA LEU A 78 0.87 11.25 11.42
C LEU A 78 1.45 10.02 12.15
N ARG A 79 2.31 9.24 11.50
CA ARG A 79 3.04 8.12 12.14
C ARG A 79 3.94 8.61 13.26
N ALA A 80 4.70 9.68 13.03
CA ALA A 80 5.57 10.26 14.04
C ALA A 80 4.77 10.74 15.26
N TYR A 81 3.65 11.43 15.05
CA TYR A 81 2.75 11.84 16.12
C TYR A 81 2.20 10.65 16.89
N ARG A 82 1.73 9.60 16.18
CA ARG A 82 1.21 8.38 16.82
C ARG A 82 2.22 7.75 17.79
N THR A 83 3.51 7.80 17.50
CA THR A 83 4.53 7.24 18.41
C THR A 83 4.68 8.02 19.72
N THR A 84 4.17 9.24 19.79
CA THR A 84 4.17 10.05 21.03
C THR A 84 2.99 9.73 21.93
N LEU A 85 1.99 9.00 21.43
CA LEU A 85 0.79 8.66 22.20
C LEU A 85 1.02 7.38 23.03
N PRO A 86 0.67 7.36 24.31
CA PRO A 86 0.65 6.13 25.06
C PRO A 86 -0.47 5.22 24.54
N ARG A 87 -0.23 3.90 24.51
CA ARG A 87 -1.31 2.94 24.27
C ARG A 87 -2.12 2.81 25.58
N PHE A 88 -3.41 3.08 25.47
CA PHE A 88 -4.33 2.92 26.58
C PHE A 88 -4.82 1.46 26.71
N GLY A 89 -5.08 0.81 25.58
CA GLY A 89 -5.55 -0.56 25.54
C GLY A 89 -5.70 -1.07 24.10
N HIS A 90 -6.40 -2.18 23.95
CA HIS A 90 -6.82 -2.74 22.66
C HIS A 90 -8.35 -2.71 22.62
N SER A 91 -8.91 -2.39 21.46
CA SER A 91 -10.34 -2.55 21.25
C SER A 91 -10.72 -4.02 21.20
N GLU A 92 -11.97 -4.32 21.48
CA GLU A 92 -12.54 -5.60 21.12
C GLU A 92 -12.49 -5.80 19.60
N PRO A 93 -12.50 -7.06 19.10
CA PRO A 93 -12.59 -7.34 17.68
C PRO A 93 -13.81 -6.64 17.06
N MET A 94 -13.61 -5.91 15.96
CA MET A 94 -14.70 -5.21 15.29
C MET A 94 -15.51 -6.16 14.42
N GLU A 95 -16.84 -6.19 14.65
CA GLU A 95 -17.76 -7.02 13.87
C GLU A 95 -18.17 -6.31 12.57
N THR A 96 -17.40 -6.54 11.49
CA THR A 96 -17.72 -5.95 10.18
C THR A 96 -18.99 -6.50 9.55
N GLY A 97 -19.51 -7.64 10.04
CA GLY A 97 -20.83 -8.16 9.66
C GLY A 97 -21.97 -7.24 10.08
N ALA A 98 -21.80 -6.48 11.17
CA ALA A 98 -22.76 -5.50 11.68
C ALA A 98 -22.56 -4.07 11.11
N MET A 99 -21.74 -3.91 10.06
CA MET A 99 -21.48 -2.61 9.43
C MET A 99 -22.77 -1.91 9.03
N ARG A 100 -22.93 -0.65 9.39
CA ARG A 100 -23.94 0.27 8.84
C ARG A 100 -23.50 0.67 7.44
N ILE A 101 -24.11 0.02 6.44
CA ILE A 101 -23.64 0.04 5.05
C ILE A 101 -24.07 1.34 4.35
N HIS A 102 -23.09 2.11 3.85
CA HIS A 102 -23.30 3.27 3.00
C HIS A 102 -23.14 2.94 1.51
N ARG A 103 -22.31 1.93 1.19
CA ARG A 103 -22.11 1.41 -0.15
C ARG A 103 -21.87 -0.09 -0.09
N ARG A 104 -22.50 -0.83 -1.03
CA ARG A 104 -22.35 -2.27 -1.15
C ARG A 104 -22.48 -2.70 -2.60
N ILE A 105 -21.47 -3.35 -3.14
CA ILE A 105 -21.50 -3.93 -4.48
C ILE A 105 -20.91 -5.34 -4.48
N SER A 106 -21.39 -6.17 -5.41
CA SER A 106 -20.86 -7.51 -5.68
C SER A 106 -20.80 -7.75 -7.18
N ALA A 107 -19.75 -8.43 -7.62
CA ALA A 107 -19.58 -8.88 -9.00
C ALA A 107 -19.99 -10.35 -9.21
N THR A 108 -20.38 -11.07 -8.15
CA THR A 108 -20.59 -12.53 -8.20
C THR A 108 -22.05 -12.93 -8.40
N PHE A 109 -22.99 -12.19 -7.79
CA PHE A 109 -24.41 -12.50 -7.89
C PHE A 109 -25.21 -11.27 -8.32
N LYS A 110 -26.15 -11.47 -9.23
CA LYS A 110 -27.04 -10.41 -9.70
C LYS A 110 -28.03 -9.99 -8.60
N ASP A 111 -28.65 -10.99 -7.97
CA ASP A 111 -29.67 -10.78 -6.93
C ASP A 111 -29.07 -11.13 -5.57
N LEU A 112 -28.80 -10.11 -4.78
CA LEU A 112 -28.20 -10.24 -3.44
C LEU A 112 -29.28 -10.05 -2.36
N PRO A 113 -29.30 -10.86 -1.31
CA PRO A 113 -30.06 -10.53 -0.12
C PRO A 113 -29.61 -9.16 0.44
N GLY A 114 -30.54 -8.23 0.64
CA GLY A 114 -30.23 -6.85 1.02
C GLY A 114 -29.86 -5.93 -0.13
N GLY A 115 -29.74 -6.44 -1.37
CA GLY A 115 -29.49 -5.66 -2.57
C GLY A 115 -28.07 -5.10 -2.69
N GLN A 116 -27.87 -4.30 -3.75
CA GLN A 116 -26.68 -3.49 -3.95
C GLN A 116 -27.01 -2.02 -3.61
N ILE A 117 -26.07 -1.32 -3.01
CA ILE A 117 -26.19 0.08 -2.59
C ILE A 117 -25.07 0.85 -3.26
N LEU A 118 -25.40 1.77 -4.19
CA LEU A 118 -24.39 2.51 -4.95
C LEU A 118 -23.56 3.44 -4.07
N GLY A 119 -24.22 4.19 -3.19
CA GLY A 119 -23.54 5.18 -2.36
C GLY A 119 -22.78 6.25 -3.16
N PRO A 120 -21.88 7.01 -2.55
CA PRO A 120 -21.03 7.97 -3.23
C PRO A 120 -19.95 7.25 -4.06
N THR A 121 -19.97 7.44 -5.41
CA THR A 121 -19.03 6.75 -6.30
C THR A 121 -18.71 7.57 -7.55
N PHE A 122 -17.50 7.39 -8.08
CA PHE A 122 -17.13 7.89 -9.40
C PHE A 122 -17.46 6.93 -10.55
N ASP A 123 -17.96 5.72 -10.27
CA ASP A 123 -18.09 4.65 -11.27
C ASP A 123 -19.00 5.02 -12.45
N TYR A 124 -20.03 5.83 -12.18
CA TYR A 124 -21.00 6.27 -13.20
C TYR A 124 -20.78 7.70 -13.66
N THR A 125 -19.68 8.34 -13.27
CA THR A 125 -19.30 9.65 -13.79
C THR A 125 -18.55 9.50 -15.12
N HIS A 126 -18.59 10.53 -15.96
CA HIS A 126 -17.86 10.52 -17.22
C HIS A 126 -16.34 10.62 -17.06
N ARG A 127 -15.82 10.86 -15.84
CA ARG A 127 -14.39 11.05 -15.54
C ARG A 127 -13.76 12.19 -16.37
N LEU A 128 -14.53 13.20 -16.69
CA LEU A 128 -14.08 14.43 -17.36
C LEU A 128 -13.86 15.53 -16.32
N LEU A 129 -12.96 16.47 -16.65
CA LEU A 129 -12.81 17.66 -15.83
C LEU A 129 -14.09 18.50 -15.92
N ASP A 130 -14.62 18.86 -14.76
CA ASP A 130 -15.79 19.74 -14.64
C ASP A 130 -15.32 21.17 -14.37
N GLY A 131 -15.38 22.00 -15.41
CA GLY A 131 -15.03 23.41 -15.32
C GLY A 131 -15.97 24.22 -14.42
N GLY A 132 -17.22 23.74 -14.20
CA GLY A 132 -18.17 24.41 -13.32
C GLY A 132 -17.72 24.44 -11.85
N LEU A 133 -16.89 23.47 -11.43
CA LEU A 133 -16.31 23.47 -10.08
C LEU A 133 -15.41 24.68 -9.80
N ALA A 134 -14.86 25.32 -10.85
CA ALA A 134 -14.03 26.52 -10.70
C ALA A 134 -14.87 27.76 -10.34
N ASP A 135 -16.11 27.80 -10.74
CA ASP A 135 -17.01 28.94 -10.56
C ASP A 135 -17.90 28.85 -9.30
N GLY A 136 -17.78 27.72 -8.56
CA GLY A 136 -18.62 27.38 -7.40
C GLY A 136 -20.00 26.88 -7.84
N ILE A 137 -20.26 25.60 -7.58
CA ILE A 137 -21.54 24.95 -7.91
C ILE A 137 -22.45 25.02 -6.68
N ALA A 138 -23.70 25.43 -6.92
CA ALA A 138 -24.77 25.16 -5.95
C ALA A 138 -25.01 23.64 -5.89
N ILE A 139 -24.84 23.06 -4.73
CA ILE A 139 -25.09 21.63 -4.51
C ILE A 139 -26.58 21.49 -4.23
N ASP A 140 -27.28 20.80 -5.14
CA ASP A 140 -28.63 20.34 -4.84
C ASP A 140 -28.56 19.26 -3.75
N GLU A 141 -29.29 19.45 -2.67
CA GLU A 141 -29.40 18.38 -1.66
C GLU A 141 -30.02 17.15 -2.32
N PRO A 142 -29.41 15.96 -2.14
CA PRO A 142 -30.00 14.74 -2.67
C PRO A 142 -31.39 14.54 -2.05
N ASP A 143 -32.36 14.15 -2.87
CA ASP A 143 -33.68 13.77 -2.38
C ASP A 143 -33.49 12.74 -1.26
N ARG A 144 -33.90 13.11 -0.05
CA ARG A 144 -33.92 12.17 1.07
C ARG A 144 -34.94 11.09 0.77
N VAL A 145 -34.45 9.91 0.37
CA VAL A 145 -35.29 8.71 0.42
C VAL A 145 -35.64 8.49 1.89
N PRO A 146 -36.94 8.46 2.25
CA PRO A 146 -37.38 8.21 3.63
C PRO A 146 -36.72 6.94 4.12
N GLY A 147 -36.10 6.97 5.30
CA GLY A 147 -35.16 6.00 5.85
C GLY A 147 -35.55 4.56 5.51
N GLU A 148 -34.78 3.96 4.64
CA GLU A 148 -34.79 2.52 4.53
C GLU A 148 -34.28 1.96 5.87
N PRO A 149 -34.89 0.88 6.36
CA PRO A 149 -34.43 0.25 7.58
C PRO A 149 -32.95 -0.12 7.43
N GLU A 150 -32.19 0.03 8.50
CA GLU A 150 -30.81 -0.38 8.62
C GLU A 150 -30.67 -1.86 8.19
N ILE A 151 -30.22 -2.09 6.95
CA ILE A 151 -30.21 -3.43 6.38
C ILE A 151 -28.93 -4.10 6.84
N VAL A 152 -29.04 -5.01 7.80
CA VAL A 152 -27.99 -5.98 8.07
C VAL A 152 -28.00 -6.99 6.92
N ALA A 153 -27.14 -6.78 5.95
CA ALA A 153 -27.05 -7.65 4.79
C ALA A 153 -26.10 -8.82 5.06
N PRO A 154 -26.54 -10.07 4.89
CA PRO A 154 -25.64 -11.22 5.04
C PRO A 154 -24.50 -11.15 4.03
N ARG A 155 -23.31 -11.58 4.43
CA ARG A 155 -22.12 -11.60 3.54
C ARG A 155 -22.37 -12.53 2.35
N VAL A 156 -21.92 -12.08 1.18
CA VAL A 156 -22.05 -12.87 -0.07
C VAL A 156 -21.32 -14.21 0.04
N VAL A 157 -20.15 -14.22 0.64
CA VAL A 157 -19.32 -15.44 0.80
C VAL A 157 -20.02 -16.51 1.64
N THR A 158 -20.90 -16.14 2.59
CA THR A 158 -21.70 -17.08 3.39
C THR A 158 -22.57 -17.99 2.51
N HIS A 159 -22.98 -17.50 1.32
CA HIS A 159 -23.73 -18.32 0.38
C HIS A 159 -22.91 -19.43 -0.24
N LEU A 160 -21.63 -19.17 -0.52
CA LEU A 160 -20.68 -20.16 -1.03
C LEU A 160 -20.23 -21.13 0.07
N ASP A 161 -20.07 -20.66 1.30
CA ASP A 161 -19.75 -21.50 2.47
C ASP A 161 -20.80 -22.60 2.67
N ARG A 162 -22.07 -22.26 2.59
CA ARG A 162 -23.18 -23.21 2.73
C ARG A 162 -23.17 -24.31 1.68
N GLN A 163 -22.51 -24.08 0.54
CA GLN A 163 -22.37 -25.06 -0.53
C GLN A 163 -21.06 -25.84 -0.44
N GLY A 164 -20.18 -25.51 0.49
CA GLY A 164 -18.85 -26.09 0.61
C GLY A 164 -17.94 -25.80 -0.61
N LEU A 165 -18.18 -24.70 -1.32
CA LEU A 165 -17.45 -24.34 -2.55
C LEU A 165 -16.34 -23.32 -2.33
N ILE A 166 -16.23 -22.77 -1.14
CA ILE A 166 -15.16 -21.82 -0.78
C ILE A 166 -14.36 -22.36 0.40
N GLU A 167 -13.10 -22.05 0.46
CA GLU A 167 -12.27 -22.40 1.62
C GLU A 167 -12.93 -21.95 2.93
N ALA A 168 -12.81 -22.76 3.97
CA ALA A 168 -13.34 -22.42 5.28
C ALA A 168 -12.76 -21.07 5.75
N ASP A 169 -13.56 -20.32 6.46
CA ASP A 169 -13.07 -19.15 7.19
C ASP A 169 -12.28 -19.66 8.37
N ASP A 170 -10.95 -19.54 8.29
CA ASP A 170 -10.07 -19.91 9.37
C ASP A 170 -10.15 -18.80 10.42
N THR A 171 -11.23 -18.83 11.19
CA THR A 171 -11.35 -17.97 12.36
C THR A 171 -10.26 -18.42 13.32
N ALA A 172 -9.19 -17.66 13.42
CA ALA A 172 -8.18 -17.86 14.46
C ALA A 172 -8.90 -18.04 15.81
N ALA A 173 -8.50 -19.03 16.57
CA ALA A 173 -9.04 -19.20 17.91
C ALA A 173 -8.88 -17.87 18.67
N ASP A 174 -9.91 -17.44 19.38
CA ASP A 174 -9.97 -16.15 20.11
C ASP A 174 -8.77 -15.87 21.03
N ASP A 175 -8.00 -16.91 21.34
CA ASP A 175 -6.85 -16.86 22.24
C ASP A 175 -5.48 -16.69 21.54
N GLN A 176 -5.41 -16.58 20.20
CA GLN A 176 -4.12 -16.37 19.54
C GLN A 176 -3.67 -14.90 19.64
N PRO A 177 -2.42 -14.64 20.09
CA PRO A 177 -1.90 -13.29 20.11
C PRO A 177 -1.77 -12.75 18.69
N VAL A 178 -2.34 -11.57 18.44
CA VAL A 178 -2.24 -10.87 17.17
C VAL A 178 -0.94 -10.07 17.15
N GLY A 179 -0.17 -10.18 16.05
CA GLY A 179 1.04 -9.39 15.85
C GLY A 179 0.77 -7.88 15.73
N ASP A 180 1.79 -7.06 15.85
CA ASP A 180 1.68 -5.60 15.78
C ASP A 180 2.79 -4.97 14.96
N VAL A 181 2.56 -4.76 13.66
CA VAL A 181 3.52 -4.13 12.73
C VAL A 181 3.90 -2.69 13.10
N THR A 182 3.24 -2.10 14.08
CA THR A 182 3.58 -0.75 14.53
C THR A 182 4.61 -0.74 15.65
N ARG A 183 4.91 -1.88 16.23
CA ARG A 183 5.85 -2.06 17.35
C ARG A 183 6.89 -3.15 17.10
N GLU A 184 6.57 -4.14 16.30
CA GLU A 184 7.42 -5.29 16.04
C GLU A 184 7.95 -5.24 14.60
N PRO A 185 9.24 -5.52 14.38
CA PRO A 185 9.78 -5.61 13.04
C PRO A 185 9.18 -6.81 12.30
N LEU A 186 9.03 -6.69 10.98
CA LEU A 186 8.62 -7.80 10.14
C LEU A 186 9.62 -8.96 10.23
N SER A 187 9.12 -10.16 10.44
CA SER A 187 9.87 -11.42 10.36
C SER A 187 9.30 -12.27 9.22
N PHE A 188 10.11 -13.12 8.61
CA PHE A 188 9.71 -13.96 7.48
C PHE A 188 9.96 -15.45 7.75
N PRO A 189 8.98 -16.32 7.45
CA PRO A 189 7.65 -16.01 6.94
C PRO A 189 6.80 -15.25 7.97
N SER A 190 5.98 -14.32 7.50
CA SER A 190 5.06 -13.56 8.36
C SER A 190 3.71 -14.26 8.44
N ASP A 191 3.07 -14.21 9.61
CA ASP A 191 1.70 -14.68 9.78
C ASP A 191 0.71 -13.81 9.02
N ARG A 192 -0.46 -14.32 8.69
CA ARG A 192 -1.43 -13.63 7.83
C ARG A 192 -1.95 -12.33 8.45
N ASP A 193 -2.16 -12.29 9.76
CA ASP A 193 -2.58 -11.08 10.49
C ASP A 193 -1.55 -9.94 10.34
N VAL A 194 -0.25 -10.26 10.45
CA VAL A 194 0.85 -9.30 10.24
C VAL A 194 0.91 -8.87 8.78
N ARG A 195 0.73 -9.80 7.83
CA ARG A 195 0.67 -9.46 6.39
C ARG A 195 -0.49 -8.49 6.10
N LEU A 196 -1.68 -8.78 6.60
CA LEU A 196 -2.85 -7.92 6.41
C LEU A 196 -2.65 -6.53 7.02
N GLN A 197 -2.05 -6.41 8.20
CA GLN A 197 -1.71 -5.13 8.79
C GLN A 197 -0.69 -4.36 7.94
N ALA A 198 0.35 -5.02 7.43
CA ALA A 198 1.34 -4.41 6.55
C ALA A 198 0.71 -3.91 5.25
N LEU A 199 -0.17 -4.71 4.63
CA LEU A 199 -0.92 -4.35 3.43
C LEU A 199 -1.85 -3.15 3.68
N ALA A 200 -2.60 -3.12 4.77
CA ALA A 200 -3.47 -1.99 5.12
C ALA A 200 -2.70 -0.69 5.32
N ARG A 201 -1.50 -0.78 5.89
CA ARG A 201 -0.58 0.33 6.11
C ARG A 201 0.24 0.70 4.86
N GLY A 202 0.24 -0.16 3.86
CA GLY A 202 1.07 -0.01 2.66
C GLY A 202 0.64 1.13 1.75
N ASP A 203 1.57 1.60 0.90
CA ASP A 203 1.33 2.60 -0.13
C ASP A 203 0.25 2.14 -1.12
N GLU A 204 -0.80 2.96 -1.29
CA GLU A 204 -1.92 2.63 -2.18
C GLU A 204 -1.47 2.44 -3.63
N GLY A 205 -0.53 3.28 -4.12
CA GLY A 205 -0.06 3.22 -5.50
C GLY A 205 0.75 1.96 -5.77
N PHE A 206 1.60 1.56 -4.84
CA PHE A 206 2.37 0.32 -4.95
C PHE A 206 1.47 -0.92 -4.87
N LEU A 207 0.51 -0.94 -3.94
CA LEU A 207 -0.49 -2.00 -3.86
C LEU A 207 -1.29 -2.13 -5.15
N LEU A 208 -1.74 -1.00 -5.72
CA LEU A 208 -2.47 -0.98 -6.99
C LEU A 208 -1.64 -1.59 -8.12
N SER A 209 -0.35 -1.26 -8.20
CA SER A 209 0.57 -1.81 -9.20
C SER A 209 0.79 -3.31 -9.02
N LEU A 210 0.93 -3.78 -7.79
CA LEU A 210 1.04 -5.21 -7.48
C LEU A 210 -0.26 -5.95 -7.82
N GLY A 211 -1.42 -5.44 -7.40
CA GLY A 211 -2.73 -6.00 -7.75
C GLY A 211 -2.95 -6.06 -9.26
N TYR A 212 -2.55 -5.03 -10.00
CA TYR A 212 -2.55 -5.03 -11.46
C TYR A 212 -1.63 -6.12 -12.03
N SER A 213 -0.43 -6.28 -11.49
CA SER A 213 0.52 -7.30 -11.96
C SER A 213 -0.02 -8.72 -11.75
N THR A 214 -0.77 -8.99 -10.69
CA THR A 214 -1.39 -10.30 -10.46
C THR A 214 -2.36 -10.67 -11.57
N GLN A 215 -3.13 -9.71 -12.08
CA GLN A 215 -4.13 -9.96 -13.13
C GLN A 215 -3.52 -10.00 -14.52
N ARG A 216 -2.56 -9.13 -14.81
CA ARG A 216 -1.93 -9.02 -16.15
C ARG A 216 -0.77 -9.97 -16.34
N GLY A 217 -0.05 -10.34 -15.29
CA GLY A 217 1.20 -11.09 -15.37
C GLY A 217 1.03 -12.60 -15.16
N HIS A 218 0.67 -12.98 -13.96
CA HIS A 218 0.73 -14.38 -13.53
C HIS A 218 -0.59 -14.98 -13.05
N GLY A 219 -1.62 -14.16 -12.92
CA GLY A 219 -2.96 -14.65 -12.55
C GLY A 219 -3.50 -15.60 -13.59
N ARG A 220 -3.66 -16.86 -13.22
CA ARG A 220 -4.20 -17.92 -14.13
C ARG A 220 -5.72 -17.94 -14.17
N THR A 221 -6.37 -17.25 -13.22
CA THR A 221 -7.82 -17.16 -13.09
C THR A 221 -8.23 -15.72 -12.87
N HIS A 222 -9.39 -15.35 -13.39
CA HIS A 222 -9.96 -14.04 -13.17
C HIS A 222 -10.50 -13.95 -11.73
N PRO A 223 -10.06 -12.97 -10.91
CA PRO A 223 -10.64 -12.71 -9.59
C PRO A 223 -11.99 -12.00 -9.73
N PHE A 224 -12.86 -12.21 -8.75
CA PHE A 224 -14.15 -11.55 -8.67
C PHE A 224 -14.27 -10.84 -7.33
N ALA A 225 -14.77 -9.60 -7.32
CA ALA A 225 -15.21 -8.97 -6.09
C ALA A 225 -16.44 -9.72 -5.57
N GLY A 226 -16.23 -10.58 -4.59
CA GLY A 226 -17.31 -11.27 -3.89
C GLY A 226 -18.23 -10.25 -3.28
N GLU A 227 -17.63 -9.32 -2.52
CA GLU A 227 -18.32 -8.19 -1.94
C GLU A 227 -17.35 -7.04 -1.66
N ILE A 228 -17.80 -5.82 -1.92
CA ILE A 228 -17.17 -4.59 -1.43
C ILE A 228 -18.22 -3.87 -0.59
N ARG A 229 -17.85 -3.54 0.66
CA ARG A 229 -18.70 -2.79 1.58
C ARG A 229 -17.96 -1.59 2.12
N MET A 230 -18.66 -0.48 2.25
CA MET A 230 -18.17 0.72 2.93
C MET A 230 -19.26 1.22 3.86
N GLY A 231 -18.88 1.51 5.08
CA GLY A 231 -19.82 1.97 6.10
C GLY A 231 -19.14 2.13 7.46
N GLU A 232 -19.94 2.28 8.48
CA GLU A 232 -19.49 2.50 9.85
C GLU A 232 -19.59 1.22 10.67
N VAL A 233 -18.56 0.99 11.49
CA VAL A 233 -18.49 -0.12 12.43
C VAL A 233 -18.20 0.43 13.81
N ASP A 234 -18.94 -0.05 14.81
CA ASP A 234 -18.77 0.39 16.20
C ASP A 234 -17.51 -0.23 16.79
N VAL A 235 -16.83 0.54 17.64
CA VAL A 235 -15.62 0.16 18.35
C VAL A 235 -15.91 0.10 19.83
N PHE A 236 -15.59 -1.05 20.42
CA PHE A 236 -15.76 -1.31 21.85
C PHE A 236 -14.43 -1.52 22.53
N PHE A 237 -14.40 -1.25 23.83
CA PHE A 237 -13.26 -1.49 24.70
C PHE A 237 -13.76 -2.08 26.02
N SER A 238 -13.13 -3.16 26.47
CA SER A 238 -13.47 -3.85 27.73
C SER A 238 -12.42 -3.57 28.79
N PRO A 239 -12.59 -2.51 29.61
CA PRO A 239 -11.71 -2.28 30.74
C PRO A 239 -11.89 -3.38 31.81
N GLU A 240 -10.80 -3.95 32.28
CA GLU A 240 -10.85 -5.00 33.32
C GLU A 240 -11.61 -4.54 34.57
N GLU A 241 -11.51 -3.26 34.93
CA GLU A 241 -12.13 -2.67 36.11
C GLU A 241 -13.66 -2.58 36.01
N LEU A 242 -14.20 -2.52 34.80
CA LEU A 242 -15.65 -2.38 34.61
C LEU A 242 -16.35 -3.73 34.39
N GLY A 243 -15.70 -4.68 33.75
CA GLY A 243 -16.26 -5.99 33.48
C GLY A 243 -17.40 -5.99 32.44
N PHE A 244 -17.49 -4.96 31.62
CA PHE A 244 -18.42 -4.83 30.49
C PHE A 244 -17.82 -3.94 29.39
N ASP A 245 -18.34 -4.10 28.16
CA ASP A 245 -17.88 -3.37 26.98
C ASP A 245 -18.35 -1.91 26.98
N VAL A 246 -17.43 -1.01 26.74
CA VAL A 246 -17.71 0.44 26.63
C VAL A 246 -17.61 0.84 25.16
N PRO A 247 -18.66 1.44 24.57
CA PRO A 247 -18.59 1.96 23.21
C PRO A 247 -17.67 3.17 23.14
N LEU A 248 -16.65 3.13 22.30
CA LEU A 248 -15.74 4.25 22.05
C LEU A 248 -16.22 5.18 20.93
N GLY A 249 -17.11 4.69 20.09
CA GLY A 249 -17.61 5.38 18.90
C GLY A 249 -17.65 4.45 17.69
N SER A 250 -17.66 5.02 16.50
CA SER A 250 -17.60 4.25 15.26
C SER A 250 -16.47 4.71 14.35
N VAL A 251 -16.01 3.82 13.49
CA VAL A 251 -15.03 4.10 12.44
C VAL A 251 -15.61 3.75 11.08
N THR A 252 -15.33 4.58 10.09
CA THR A 252 -15.66 4.26 8.69
C THR A 252 -14.62 3.33 8.14
N LEU A 253 -15.05 2.22 7.55
CA LEU A 253 -14.20 1.20 6.94
C LEU A 253 -14.65 0.91 5.52
N THR A 254 -13.70 0.53 4.67
CA THR A 254 -13.95 -0.14 3.40
C THR A 254 -13.38 -1.54 3.47
N GLU A 255 -14.23 -2.53 3.21
CA GLU A 255 -13.92 -3.95 3.20
C GLU A 255 -14.09 -4.51 1.80
N CYS A 256 -13.18 -5.36 1.36
CA CYS A 256 -13.26 -6.11 0.11
C CYS A 256 -12.94 -7.59 0.35
N GLU A 257 -13.87 -8.46 -0.02
CA GLU A 257 -13.63 -9.89 -0.16
C GLU A 257 -13.50 -10.25 -1.64
N MET A 258 -12.30 -10.65 -2.04
CA MET A 258 -12.00 -11.11 -3.40
C MET A 258 -12.11 -12.62 -3.47
N ILE A 259 -12.74 -13.15 -4.52
CA ILE A 259 -12.94 -14.57 -4.73
C ILE A 259 -12.18 -15.01 -5.97
N ASN A 260 -11.30 -16.01 -5.82
CA ASN A 260 -10.53 -16.59 -6.90
C ASN A 260 -10.83 -18.09 -7.05
N GLN A 261 -11.05 -18.55 -8.26
CA GLN A 261 -11.09 -19.98 -8.54
C GLN A 261 -9.71 -20.61 -8.27
N PHE A 262 -9.71 -21.69 -7.51
CA PHE A 262 -8.53 -22.50 -7.27
C PHE A 262 -8.81 -23.94 -7.77
N LYS A 263 -7.95 -24.45 -8.66
CA LYS A 263 -8.13 -25.75 -9.31
C LYS A 263 -7.70 -26.94 -8.45
N GLY A 264 -7.25 -26.68 -7.24
CA GLY A 264 -6.65 -27.67 -6.36
C GLY A 264 -5.14 -27.78 -6.54
N SER A 265 -4.50 -28.35 -5.55
CA SER A 265 -3.08 -28.72 -5.51
C SER A 265 -2.94 -30.12 -4.92
N GLN A 266 -1.72 -30.53 -4.58
CA GLN A 266 -1.50 -31.78 -3.85
C GLN A 266 -1.98 -31.72 -2.39
N THR A 267 -2.12 -30.51 -1.86
CA THR A 267 -2.44 -30.26 -0.43
C THR A 267 -3.86 -29.74 -0.20
N ALA A 268 -4.53 -29.21 -1.22
CA ALA A 268 -5.86 -28.62 -1.10
C ALA A 268 -6.78 -28.97 -2.28
N PRO A 269 -8.08 -29.20 -2.05
CA PRO A 269 -9.04 -29.56 -3.09
C PRO A 269 -9.38 -28.36 -3.99
N PRO A 270 -9.99 -28.60 -5.17
CA PRO A 270 -10.57 -27.53 -5.97
C PRO A 270 -11.68 -26.78 -5.20
N GLN A 271 -11.57 -25.45 -5.12
CA GLN A 271 -12.52 -24.61 -4.39
C GLN A 271 -12.33 -23.14 -4.81
N PHE A 272 -13.15 -22.26 -4.30
CA PHE A 272 -12.83 -20.83 -4.30
C PHE A 272 -11.91 -20.50 -3.11
N THR A 273 -10.98 -19.60 -3.33
CA THR A 273 -10.09 -19.05 -2.29
C THR A 273 -10.38 -17.57 -2.11
N ARG A 274 -10.08 -17.05 -0.93
CA ARG A 274 -10.36 -15.68 -0.54
C ARG A 274 -9.09 -14.84 -0.56
N GLY A 275 -9.23 -13.58 -0.98
CA GLY A 275 -8.34 -12.49 -0.64
C GLY A 275 -9.11 -11.45 0.13
N TYR A 276 -8.49 -10.80 1.09
CA TYR A 276 -9.13 -9.88 2.00
C TYR A 276 -8.45 -8.52 2.04
N GLY A 277 -9.25 -7.46 2.06
CA GLY A 277 -8.79 -6.10 2.24
C GLY A 277 -9.69 -5.31 3.16
N LEU A 278 -9.10 -4.64 4.14
CA LEU A 278 -9.80 -3.78 5.10
C LEU A 278 -8.96 -2.53 5.35
N VAL A 279 -9.56 -1.36 5.18
CA VAL A 279 -8.87 -0.07 5.32
C VAL A 279 -9.78 0.97 5.95
N PHE A 280 -9.21 1.99 6.57
CA PHE A 280 -9.95 3.13 7.10
C PHE A 280 -10.54 3.99 5.99
N GLY A 281 -11.74 4.48 6.24
CA GLY A 281 -12.45 5.41 5.38
C GLY A 281 -12.96 4.80 4.08
N HIS A 282 -13.22 5.66 3.09
CA HIS A 282 -13.68 5.26 1.76
C HIS A 282 -12.47 5.09 0.82
N SER A 283 -12.00 3.86 0.66
CA SER A 283 -10.86 3.55 -0.22
C SER A 283 -11.00 2.19 -0.90
N GLU A 284 -11.97 2.05 -1.82
CA GLU A 284 -12.24 0.80 -2.55
C GLU A 284 -11.03 0.32 -3.33
N ARG A 285 -10.37 1.21 -4.06
CA ARG A 285 -9.19 0.89 -4.86
C ARG A 285 -8.09 0.25 -4.03
N LYS A 286 -7.86 0.76 -2.82
CA LYS A 286 -6.88 0.19 -1.89
C LYS A 286 -7.35 -1.15 -1.32
N ALA A 287 -8.60 -1.25 -0.89
CA ALA A 287 -9.17 -2.49 -0.35
C ALA A 287 -9.16 -3.63 -1.39
N ILE A 288 -9.52 -3.34 -2.65
CA ILE A 288 -9.45 -4.29 -3.77
C ILE A 288 -8.00 -4.73 -4.00
N SER A 289 -7.07 -3.78 -4.08
CA SER A 289 -5.65 -4.07 -4.33
C SER A 289 -5.04 -4.89 -3.20
N MET A 290 -5.39 -4.58 -1.96
CA MET A 290 -4.99 -5.34 -0.77
C MET A 290 -5.49 -6.77 -0.85
N ALA A 291 -6.77 -6.99 -1.19
CA ALA A 291 -7.37 -8.32 -1.32
C ALA A 291 -6.70 -9.15 -2.43
N LEU A 292 -6.34 -8.55 -3.55
CA LEU A 292 -5.61 -9.22 -4.63
C LEU A 292 -4.21 -9.65 -4.19
N VAL A 293 -3.49 -8.79 -3.48
CA VAL A 293 -2.12 -9.07 -3.03
C VAL A 293 -2.13 -10.05 -1.85
N ASP A 294 -3.10 -9.96 -0.91
CA ASP A 294 -3.29 -10.95 0.15
C ASP A 294 -3.44 -12.35 -0.45
N ARG A 295 -4.31 -12.53 -1.46
CA ARG A 295 -4.46 -13.82 -2.14
C ARG A 295 -3.18 -14.27 -2.84
N ALA A 296 -2.44 -13.36 -3.46
CA ALA A 296 -1.18 -13.68 -4.14
C ALA A 296 -0.10 -14.17 -3.16
N LEU A 297 0.02 -13.53 -2.00
CA LEU A 297 0.97 -13.91 -0.95
C LEU A 297 0.68 -15.28 -0.32
N ARG A 298 -0.53 -15.80 -0.49
CA ARG A 298 -0.93 -17.13 -0.02
C ARG A 298 -0.61 -18.27 -0.99
N ALA A 299 0.01 -17.96 -2.14
CA ALA A 299 0.28 -18.96 -3.18
C ALA A 299 1.04 -20.19 -2.66
N SER A 300 2.07 -20.00 -1.83
CA SER A 300 2.84 -21.11 -1.25
C SER A 300 2.00 -21.95 -0.26
N GLU A 301 1.14 -21.32 0.53
CA GLU A 301 0.23 -22.00 1.47
C GLU A 301 -0.77 -22.92 0.74
N LEU A 302 -1.18 -22.50 -0.44
CA LEU A 302 -2.09 -23.24 -1.30
C LEU A 302 -1.38 -24.28 -2.21
N GLY A 303 -0.05 -24.38 -2.12
CA GLY A 303 0.73 -25.28 -2.96
C GLY A 303 0.74 -24.90 -4.44
N GLU A 304 0.60 -23.60 -4.74
CA GLU A 304 0.73 -23.05 -6.10
C GLU A 304 2.20 -22.73 -6.42
N GLU A 305 2.51 -22.68 -7.71
CA GLU A 305 3.82 -22.20 -8.18
C GLU A 305 4.01 -20.73 -7.79
N THR A 306 5.17 -20.42 -7.23
CA THR A 306 5.59 -19.08 -6.88
C THR A 306 6.71 -18.62 -7.81
N GLY A 307 6.66 -17.40 -8.28
CA GLY A 307 7.70 -16.87 -9.19
C GLY A 307 7.47 -15.41 -9.54
N ALA A 308 6.32 -14.87 -9.14
CA ALA A 308 6.00 -13.47 -9.38
C ALA A 308 6.28 -12.60 -8.15
N PRO A 309 6.72 -11.35 -8.34
CA PRO A 309 7.03 -10.46 -7.22
C PRO A 309 5.88 -10.28 -6.21
N ALA A 310 4.63 -10.27 -6.68
CA ALA A 310 3.47 -10.13 -5.79
C ALA A 310 3.20 -11.37 -4.89
N GLN A 311 3.90 -12.48 -5.12
CA GLN A 311 3.83 -13.71 -4.33
C GLN A 311 4.96 -13.83 -3.31
N ASP A 312 5.93 -12.91 -3.36
CA ASP A 312 7.11 -12.90 -2.49
C ASP A 312 6.92 -11.95 -1.32
N GLN A 313 6.75 -12.50 -0.12
CA GLN A 313 6.60 -11.71 1.11
C GLN A 313 7.81 -10.80 1.38
N GLN A 314 9.02 -11.28 1.13
CA GLN A 314 10.26 -10.53 1.39
C GLN A 314 10.42 -9.36 0.40
N PHE A 315 9.83 -9.48 -0.80
CA PHE A 315 9.75 -8.36 -1.72
C PHE A 315 8.60 -7.41 -1.37
N VAL A 316 7.38 -7.95 -1.19
CA VAL A 316 6.17 -7.12 -1.06
C VAL A 316 6.17 -6.31 0.23
N LEU A 317 6.31 -6.97 1.39
CA LEU A 317 5.99 -6.32 2.67
C LEU A 317 6.94 -5.17 3.04
N PRO A 318 8.28 -5.26 2.87
CA PRO A 318 9.16 -4.13 3.14
C PRO A 318 8.98 -2.96 2.16
N HIS A 319 8.66 -3.24 0.88
CA HIS A 319 8.54 -2.21 -0.14
C HIS A 319 7.18 -1.49 -0.15
N LEU A 320 6.20 -1.99 0.60
CA LEU A 320 4.92 -1.33 0.81
C LEU A 320 5.02 -0.08 1.68
N ASP A 321 6.01 0.00 2.57
CA ASP A 321 6.12 1.10 3.51
C ASP A 321 6.78 2.31 2.86
N ASN A 322 5.96 3.28 2.42
CA ASN A 322 6.42 4.50 1.78
C ASN A 322 7.25 5.41 2.71
N VAL A 323 7.05 5.34 4.03
CA VAL A 323 7.85 6.10 4.99
C VAL A 323 9.26 5.54 5.09
N GLN A 324 9.39 4.21 5.16
CA GLN A 324 10.70 3.56 5.12
C GLN A 324 11.38 3.78 3.78
N ALA A 325 10.66 3.59 2.67
CA ALA A 325 11.17 3.83 1.32
C ALA A 325 11.68 5.26 1.15
N THR A 326 10.93 6.25 1.62
CA THR A 326 11.32 7.67 1.60
C THR A 326 12.59 7.87 2.41
N GLY A 327 12.69 7.30 3.61
CA GLY A 327 13.90 7.40 4.44
C GLY A 327 15.14 6.87 3.75
N PHE A 328 15.02 5.73 3.04
CA PHE A 328 16.12 5.15 2.26
C PHE A 328 16.48 5.97 1.02
N VAL A 329 15.50 6.42 0.26
CA VAL A 329 15.76 7.18 -0.97
C VAL A 329 16.29 8.57 -0.65
N GLU A 330 15.69 9.24 0.32
CA GLU A 330 16.07 10.61 0.65
C GLU A 330 17.39 10.73 1.41
N HIS A 331 17.88 9.65 2.08
CA HIS A 331 19.20 9.72 2.69
C HIS A 331 20.30 9.95 1.65
N LEU A 332 20.09 9.57 0.38
CA LEU A 332 21.05 9.78 -0.72
C LEU A 332 21.37 11.26 -0.98
N LYS A 333 20.51 12.18 -0.55
CA LYS A 333 20.80 13.63 -0.62
C LYS A 333 21.67 14.14 0.52
N LEU A 334 21.93 13.30 1.52
CA LEU A 334 22.80 13.66 2.63
C LEU A 334 24.29 13.59 2.22
N PRO A 335 25.19 14.27 2.95
CA PRO A 335 26.61 14.25 2.62
C PRO A 335 27.22 12.84 2.69
N HIS A 336 27.76 12.37 1.57
CA HIS A 336 28.50 11.11 1.41
C HIS A 336 29.91 11.39 0.89
N TYR A 337 30.53 12.47 1.31
CA TYR A 337 31.79 12.95 0.74
C TYR A 337 32.96 11.94 0.92
N VAL A 338 33.03 11.28 2.07
CA VAL A 338 34.10 10.31 2.37
C VAL A 338 33.91 9.06 1.51
N ASP A 339 32.70 8.52 1.48
CA ASP A 339 32.38 7.31 0.70
C ASP A 339 32.61 7.57 -0.78
N PHE A 340 32.12 8.72 -1.29
CA PHE A 340 32.32 9.10 -2.69
C PHE A 340 33.78 9.24 -3.07
N GLN A 341 34.62 9.80 -2.20
CA GLN A 341 36.08 9.89 -2.47
C GLN A 341 36.73 8.50 -2.52
N ALA A 342 36.31 7.58 -1.65
CA ALA A 342 36.80 6.20 -1.67
C ALA A 342 36.43 5.48 -2.98
N GLU A 343 35.17 5.58 -3.40
CA GLU A 343 34.66 5.04 -4.67
C GLU A 343 35.39 5.65 -5.88
N LEU A 344 35.64 6.95 -5.85
CA LEU A 344 36.38 7.64 -6.92
C LEU A 344 37.80 7.13 -7.08
N VAL A 345 38.50 6.86 -5.98
CA VAL A 345 39.84 6.27 -6.00
C VAL A 345 39.83 4.86 -6.58
N LEU A 346 38.88 4.03 -6.07
CA LEU A 346 38.71 2.65 -6.55
C LEU A 346 38.38 2.61 -8.05
N LEU A 347 37.44 3.44 -8.51
CA LEU A 347 37.05 3.46 -9.91
C LEU A 347 38.21 3.88 -10.84
N ARG A 348 39.03 4.85 -10.43
CA ARG A 348 40.23 5.25 -11.19
C ARG A 348 41.25 4.09 -11.32
N GLN A 349 41.45 3.34 -10.24
CA GLN A 349 42.29 2.15 -10.27
C GLN A 349 41.74 1.08 -11.22
N LEU A 350 40.49 0.68 -11.05
CA LEU A 350 39.82 -0.33 -11.89
C LEU A 350 39.86 0.06 -13.37
N ARG A 351 39.65 1.34 -13.69
CA ARG A 351 39.73 1.84 -15.06
C ARG A 351 41.16 1.73 -15.64
N SER A 352 42.18 2.07 -14.86
CA SER A 352 43.60 1.91 -15.27
C SER A 352 43.94 0.45 -15.52
N GLU A 353 43.48 -0.47 -14.66
CA GLU A 353 43.66 -1.92 -14.81
C GLU A 353 42.96 -2.44 -16.07
N TRP A 354 41.74 -2.00 -16.32
CA TRP A 354 40.99 -2.36 -17.53
C TRP A 354 41.68 -1.86 -18.82
N GLU A 355 42.13 -0.60 -18.85
CA GLU A 355 42.86 -0.02 -19.98
C GLU A 355 44.18 -0.76 -20.24
N ALA A 356 44.93 -1.14 -19.19
CA ALA A 356 46.14 -1.94 -19.31
C ALA A 356 45.87 -3.34 -19.89
N ALA A 357 44.79 -3.99 -19.45
CA ALA A 357 44.37 -5.29 -19.97
C ALA A 357 43.99 -5.23 -21.47
N GLN A 358 43.28 -4.19 -21.90
CA GLN A 358 42.93 -3.99 -23.30
C GLN A 358 44.17 -3.75 -24.19
N ASN A 359 45.10 -2.94 -23.71
CA ASN A 359 46.36 -2.67 -24.42
C ASN A 359 47.24 -3.93 -24.55
N THR A 360 47.13 -4.86 -23.59
CA THR A 360 47.87 -6.13 -23.64
C THR A 360 47.21 -7.11 -24.61
N ALA A 361 45.86 -7.10 -24.69
CA ALA A 361 45.10 -7.94 -25.62
C ALA A 361 45.21 -7.49 -27.11
N THR A 362 45.54 -6.21 -27.33
CA THR A 362 45.65 -5.62 -28.68
C THR A 362 47.07 -5.68 -29.26
N LYS A 363 48.09 -6.14 -28.50
CA LYS A 363 49.41 -6.40 -29.05
C LYS A 363 49.38 -7.71 -29.83
N PRO A 364 49.58 -7.72 -31.17
CA PRO A 364 49.73 -8.97 -31.91
C PRO A 364 50.96 -9.67 -31.34
N SER A 365 50.85 -10.96 -31.09
CA SER A 365 51.95 -11.84 -30.75
C SER A 365 53.03 -11.70 -31.83
N ALA A 366 54.12 -10.96 -31.51
CA ALA A 366 55.29 -10.93 -32.34
C ALA A 366 56.05 -12.25 -32.09
N GLY A 367 55.84 -13.22 -32.95
CA GLY A 367 56.63 -14.46 -32.88
C GLY A 367 55.90 -15.64 -33.57
N ASP A 368 55.86 -15.64 -34.89
CA ASP A 368 56.04 -16.84 -35.70
C ASP A 368 56.31 -16.43 -37.15
N THR A 369 57.50 -15.88 -37.38
CA THR A 369 58.20 -15.95 -38.65
C THR A 369 59.14 -17.12 -38.55
N GLN A 370 58.61 -18.34 -38.73
CA GLN A 370 59.45 -19.47 -39.13
C GLN A 370 59.50 -19.54 -40.65
N ASP A 371 60.78 -19.40 -41.10
CA ASP A 371 61.31 -19.70 -42.41
C ASP A 371 60.53 -20.78 -43.19
N VAL A 372 59.93 -20.38 -44.27
CA VAL A 372 59.68 -21.28 -45.39
C VAL A 372 60.88 -21.17 -46.35
N VAL A 373 61.86 -22.02 -46.09
CA VAL A 373 62.91 -22.32 -47.05
C VAL A 373 62.28 -22.93 -48.30
N ARG A 374 62.53 -22.28 -49.42
CA ARG A 374 62.31 -22.81 -50.78
C ARG A 374 62.96 -24.19 -50.96
N ASP A 375 62.21 -25.10 -51.48
CA ASP A 375 62.72 -26.17 -52.32
C ASP A 375 61.96 -26.13 -53.64
N GLU A 376 62.60 -25.49 -54.64
CA GLU A 376 62.38 -25.73 -56.06
C GLU A 376 63.25 -26.89 -56.44
N ALA A 377 62.71 -27.98 -56.90
CA ALA A 377 63.30 -28.80 -57.96
C ALA A 377 62.38 -29.98 -58.37
N GLU A 378 62.23 -30.04 -59.66
CA GLU A 378 61.98 -31.22 -60.49
C GLU A 378 60.58 -31.80 -60.52
N ALA A 379 59.97 -31.66 -61.64
CA ALA A 379 60.19 -32.07 -63.05
C ALA A 379 59.27 -33.23 -63.43
N ALA A 380 58.61 -32.97 -64.48
CA ALA A 380 58.28 -33.90 -65.59
C ALA A 380 57.72 -35.30 -65.23
N GLU A 381 56.51 -35.55 -65.52
CA GLU A 381 55.95 -36.24 -66.71
C GLU A 381 54.45 -36.16 -66.77
#